data_610fcb2dbb855e7804b4b46e9880eee5
#
_entry.id   610fcb2dbb855e7804b4b46e9880eee5
#
_cell.length_a   1.000
_cell.length_b   1.000
_cell.length_c   1.000
_cell.angle_alpha   90.00
_cell.angle_beta   90.00
_cell.angle_gamma   90.00
#
_symmetry.space_group_name_H-M   'P 1'
#
loop_
_entity.id
_entity.type
_entity.pdbx_description
1 polymer ?
#
loop_
_entity_poly.entity_id
_entity_poly.type
_entity_poly.pdbx_seq_one_letter_code
_entity_poly.pdbx_strand_id
1 'polypeptide(L)'
;MKVLHVVTLHTPTNAFGGPTRVALNLARGLRGRGVDAELVTLGDGFPEGRLPEEVEGVPARIFRARHVLPRFEVSGITSPSLLAGARRLVRSADVVHVHLMRDLITLPVAVAALQCGRPLVLQTHGMIDPSDKPLAKVLDALATKRLLRRADAVLHLTEWERGDLEAVVGAGELARPVRLPNGTALHQPRVRSGPPTVLYLARFQTRKRPKVFAEAIPEVLKQYPDARFVLAGPDSGELAGTLETVRALGVENAVRHIGPLSHAEALEAFRAADVYVLPSVDEPFAMSLLESMSVGTPVVVRESNGLAPDIERAGAGRVVRRPEDVGKAVLELLGAEANQAASQAAWRLIRDELSLDAVLDILQGVYETATKDRSPASSARSASGRS
;
A
#
# COMPACT_ATOMS: atom_id res chain seq x y z
N MET A 1 11.25 10.77 20.76
CA MET A 1 10.61 11.47 19.62
C MET A 1 9.14 11.11 19.62
N LYS A 2 8.27 12.13 19.54
CA LYS A 2 6.82 11.96 19.43
C LYS A 2 6.35 12.20 18.00
N VAL A 3 5.64 11.23 17.39
CA VAL A 3 5.15 11.28 16.01
C VAL A 3 3.64 11.18 15.99
N LEU A 4 2.98 12.11 15.30
CA LEU A 4 1.54 12.02 15.02
C LEU A 4 1.32 11.48 13.62
N HIS A 5 0.68 10.30 13.51
CA HIS A 5 0.14 9.78 12.26
C HIS A 5 -1.28 10.28 12.07
N VAL A 6 -1.51 11.07 11.04
CA VAL A 6 -2.84 11.65 10.75
C VAL A 6 -3.45 10.95 9.55
N VAL A 7 -4.58 10.31 9.74
CA VAL A 7 -5.37 9.65 8.68
C VAL A 7 -6.81 10.18 8.69
N THR A 8 -7.51 10.04 7.58
CA THR A 8 -8.85 10.62 7.42
C THR A 8 -9.89 9.95 8.30
N LEU A 9 -9.98 8.61 8.25
CA LEU A 9 -11.11 7.88 8.81
C LEU A 9 -10.73 6.52 9.38
N HIS A 10 -11.30 6.19 10.53
CA HIS A 10 -11.33 4.86 11.11
C HIS A 10 -12.79 4.47 11.43
N THR A 11 -13.18 3.24 11.07
CA THR A 11 -14.49 2.67 11.34
C THR A 11 -14.37 1.35 12.09
N PRO A 12 -15.36 0.92 12.87
CA PRO A 12 -15.31 -0.36 13.58
C PRO A 12 -15.09 -1.58 12.68
N THR A 13 -15.53 -1.49 11.41
CA THR A 13 -15.41 -2.57 10.43
C THR A 13 -14.15 -2.48 9.57
N ASN A 14 -13.31 -1.45 9.76
CA ASN A 14 -12.14 -1.16 8.90
C ASN A 14 -12.48 -1.07 7.40
N ALA A 15 -13.71 -0.67 7.05
CA ALA A 15 -14.22 -0.66 5.67
C ALA A 15 -13.43 0.26 4.71
N PHE A 16 -12.75 1.29 5.23
CA PHE A 16 -11.97 2.27 4.45
C PHE A 16 -10.46 2.17 4.77
N GLY A 17 -9.92 0.96 4.85
CA GLY A 17 -8.75 0.61 5.62
C GLY A 17 -7.35 0.74 5.00
N GLY A 18 -7.14 1.05 3.72
CA GLY A 18 -5.78 1.06 3.13
C GLY A 18 -4.79 1.95 3.88
N PRO A 19 -4.92 3.28 3.82
CA PRO A 19 -4.02 4.21 4.51
C PRO A 19 -4.02 4.07 6.02
N THR A 20 -5.20 3.84 6.63
CA THR A 20 -5.34 3.64 8.08
C THR A 20 -4.62 2.38 8.54
N ARG A 21 -4.71 1.29 7.79
CA ARG A 21 -3.98 0.04 8.08
C ARG A 21 -2.46 0.26 7.99
N VAL A 22 -1.99 0.96 6.96
CA VAL A 22 -0.56 1.30 6.82
C VAL A 22 -0.11 2.18 7.99
N ALA A 23 -0.86 3.22 8.34
CA ALA A 23 -0.55 4.09 9.47
C ALA A 23 -0.46 3.32 10.80
N LEU A 24 -1.40 2.40 11.06
CA LEU A 24 -1.40 1.54 12.25
C LEU A 24 -0.19 0.61 12.28
N ASN A 25 0.15 -0.02 11.16
CA ASN A 25 1.32 -0.90 11.07
C ASN A 25 2.62 -0.13 11.32
N LEU A 26 2.78 1.05 10.70
CA LEU A 26 3.93 1.92 10.91
C LEU A 26 4.00 2.41 12.37
N ALA A 27 2.89 2.92 12.92
CA ALA A 27 2.86 3.42 14.30
C ALA A 27 3.17 2.30 15.31
N ARG A 28 2.62 1.10 15.12
CA ARG A 28 2.90 -0.06 15.98
C ARG A 28 4.38 -0.45 15.89
N GLY A 29 4.93 -0.55 14.69
CA GLY A 29 6.35 -0.88 14.49
C GLY A 29 7.28 0.17 15.10
N LEU A 30 6.99 1.47 14.93
CA LEU A 30 7.72 2.57 15.55
C LEU A 30 7.69 2.50 17.09
N ARG A 31 6.52 2.20 17.67
CA ARG A 31 6.39 2.01 19.12
C ARG A 31 7.22 0.84 19.63
N GLY A 32 7.26 -0.27 18.91
CA GLY A 32 8.16 -1.39 19.19
C GLY A 32 9.65 -1.01 19.22
N ARG A 33 10.01 0.10 18.55
CA ARG A 33 11.36 0.68 18.51
C ARG A 33 11.56 1.87 19.48
N GLY A 34 10.63 2.09 20.40
CA GLY A 34 10.71 3.15 21.41
C GLY A 34 10.33 4.56 20.93
N VAL A 35 9.73 4.70 19.76
CA VAL A 35 9.19 5.97 19.27
C VAL A 35 7.76 6.15 19.80
N ASP A 36 7.44 7.32 20.37
CA ASP A 36 6.09 7.64 20.84
C ASP A 36 5.19 8.01 19.63
N ALA A 37 4.65 6.99 18.96
CA ALA A 37 3.76 7.15 17.80
C ALA A 37 2.29 7.07 18.24
N GLU A 38 1.48 8.04 17.79
CA GLU A 38 0.06 8.20 18.09
C GLU A 38 -0.74 8.39 16.81
N LEU A 39 -1.94 7.78 16.73
CA LEU A 39 -2.86 7.94 15.61
C LEU A 39 -3.84 9.08 15.87
N VAL A 40 -4.09 9.91 14.86
CA VAL A 40 -5.11 10.95 14.84
C VAL A 40 -6.04 10.70 13.66
N THR A 41 -7.34 10.56 13.92
CA THR A 41 -8.32 10.20 12.88
C THR A 41 -9.73 10.65 13.23
N LEU A 42 -10.62 10.62 12.23
CA LEU A 42 -12.05 10.65 12.49
C LEU A 42 -12.57 9.25 12.79
N GLY A 43 -13.59 9.19 13.64
CA GLY A 43 -14.38 7.99 13.90
C GLY A 43 -15.77 8.13 13.30
N ASP A 44 -16.17 7.19 12.46
CA ASP A 44 -17.51 7.07 11.89
C ASP A 44 -18.06 5.68 12.12
N GLY A 45 -19.41 5.58 12.28
CA GLY A 45 -20.06 4.30 12.54
C GLY A 45 -19.86 3.75 13.96
N PHE A 46 -19.25 4.50 14.87
CA PHE A 46 -19.15 4.12 16.27
C PHE A 46 -20.47 4.44 17.00
N PRO A 47 -20.90 3.59 17.96
CA PRO A 47 -22.05 3.87 18.81
C PRO A 47 -21.96 5.24 19.50
N GLU A 48 -23.09 5.80 19.92
CA GLU A 48 -23.09 6.99 20.76
C GLU A 48 -22.35 6.70 22.08
N GLY A 49 -21.50 7.64 22.52
CA GLY A 49 -20.69 7.49 23.71
C GLY A 49 -19.22 7.81 23.49
N ARG A 50 -18.33 7.17 24.25
CA ARG A 50 -16.88 7.41 24.21
C ARG A 50 -16.25 6.68 23.01
N LEU A 51 -15.48 7.42 22.22
CA LEU A 51 -14.65 6.84 21.15
C LEU A 51 -13.44 6.11 21.76
N PRO A 52 -12.91 5.07 21.10
CA PRO A 52 -11.72 4.37 21.56
C PRO A 52 -10.51 5.33 21.74
N GLU A 53 -9.72 5.11 22.78
CA GLU A 53 -8.45 5.84 23.01
C GLU A 53 -7.25 5.08 22.45
N GLU A 54 -7.51 3.89 21.91
CA GLU A 54 -6.51 3.02 21.32
C GLU A 54 -7.14 2.23 20.15
N VAL A 55 -6.35 2.00 19.11
CA VAL A 55 -6.71 1.15 17.97
C VAL A 55 -5.60 0.13 17.77
N GLU A 56 -5.92 -1.14 17.96
CA GLU A 56 -4.99 -2.27 17.77
C GLU A 56 -3.62 -2.08 18.47
N GLY A 57 -3.59 -1.61 19.72
CA GLY A 57 -2.38 -1.38 20.49
C GLY A 57 -1.66 -0.04 20.23
N VAL A 58 -2.24 0.83 19.38
CA VAL A 58 -1.72 2.15 19.09
C VAL A 58 -2.60 3.21 19.78
N PRO A 59 -2.05 4.08 20.66
CA PRO A 59 -2.80 5.21 21.20
C PRO A 59 -3.41 6.05 20.10
N ALA A 60 -4.68 6.42 20.26
CA ALA A 60 -5.42 7.10 19.21
C ALA A 60 -6.24 8.27 19.77
N ARG A 61 -6.22 9.39 19.06
CA ARG A 61 -7.16 10.49 19.25
C ARG A 61 -8.18 10.47 18.13
N ILE A 62 -9.34 9.95 18.45
CA ILE A 62 -10.43 9.79 17.49
C ILE A 62 -11.44 10.90 17.71
N PHE A 63 -11.78 11.62 16.64
CA PHE A 63 -12.75 12.71 16.66
C PHE A 63 -14.00 12.28 15.91
N ARG A 64 -15.21 12.66 16.38
CA ARG A 64 -16.44 12.31 15.67
C ARG A 64 -16.49 12.94 14.29
N ALA A 65 -16.76 12.11 13.29
CA ALA A 65 -16.96 12.54 11.92
C ALA A 65 -18.30 13.30 11.78
N ARG A 66 -18.30 14.33 10.93
CA ARG A 66 -19.50 15.02 10.44
C ARG A 66 -19.50 15.03 8.92
N HIS A 67 -20.57 14.57 8.33
CA HIS A 67 -20.75 14.52 6.88
C HIS A 67 -21.25 15.89 6.40
N VAL A 68 -20.35 16.77 5.97
CA VAL A 68 -20.67 18.14 5.52
C VAL A 68 -20.91 18.21 4.02
N LEU A 69 -20.29 17.31 3.24
CA LEU A 69 -20.45 17.20 1.80
C LEU A 69 -20.76 15.73 1.42
N PRO A 70 -22.00 15.25 1.61
CA PRO A 70 -22.33 13.84 1.46
C PRO A 70 -22.03 13.24 0.08
N ARG A 71 -22.04 14.08 -0.99
CA ARG A 71 -21.71 13.66 -2.36
C ARG A 71 -20.23 13.24 -2.55
N PHE A 72 -19.35 13.57 -1.62
CA PHE A 72 -17.92 13.34 -1.70
C PHE A 72 -17.44 12.26 -0.73
N GLU A 73 -18.36 11.43 -0.21
CA GLU A 73 -18.05 10.31 0.68
C GLU A 73 -16.98 10.68 1.74
N VAL A 74 -15.87 9.94 1.76
CA VAL A 74 -14.78 10.15 2.73
C VAL A 74 -14.11 11.53 2.60
N SER A 75 -14.03 12.10 1.39
CA SER A 75 -13.46 13.44 1.20
C SER A 75 -14.35 14.57 1.73
N GLY A 76 -15.65 14.31 1.91
CA GLY A 76 -16.65 15.27 2.39
C GLY A 76 -16.90 15.28 3.89
N ILE A 77 -16.11 14.51 4.66
CA ILE A 77 -16.24 14.46 6.12
C ILE A 77 -15.27 15.41 6.81
N THR A 78 -15.67 15.91 7.99
CA THR A 78 -14.83 16.80 8.81
C THR A 78 -15.11 16.61 10.30
N SER A 79 -14.36 17.29 11.15
CA SER A 79 -14.62 17.41 12.59
C SER A 79 -14.26 18.80 13.09
N PRO A 80 -15.24 19.63 13.47
CA PRO A 80 -14.97 20.96 14.00
C PRO A 80 -14.06 20.96 15.22
N SER A 81 -14.19 19.97 16.11
CA SER A 81 -13.35 19.85 17.31
C SER A 81 -11.89 19.53 16.96
N LEU A 82 -11.64 18.69 15.96
CA LEU A 82 -10.29 18.44 15.47
C LEU A 82 -9.70 19.70 14.81
N LEU A 83 -10.45 20.37 13.95
CA LEU A 83 -9.97 21.57 13.27
C LEU A 83 -9.65 22.70 14.25
N ALA A 84 -10.51 22.94 15.24
CA ALA A 84 -10.28 23.93 16.30
C ALA A 84 -9.02 23.60 17.14
N GLY A 85 -8.78 22.31 17.39
CA GLY A 85 -7.62 21.83 18.14
C GLY A 85 -6.36 21.59 17.31
N ALA A 86 -6.39 21.68 16.00
CA ALA A 86 -5.32 21.23 15.10
C ALA A 86 -3.95 21.85 15.41
N ARG A 87 -3.89 23.17 15.66
CA ARG A 87 -2.62 23.85 16.02
C ARG A 87 -2.05 23.36 17.35
N ARG A 88 -2.90 23.09 18.36
CA ARG A 88 -2.47 22.54 19.65
C ARG A 88 -1.98 21.12 19.47
N LEU A 89 -2.67 20.35 18.66
CA LEU A 89 -2.35 18.97 18.35
C LEU A 89 -0.96 18.87 17.68
N VAL A 90 -0.74 19.57 16.59
CA VAL A 90 0.54 19.51 15.85
C VAL A 90 1.72 20.04 16.67
N ARG A 91 1.50 21.04 17.56
CA ARG A 91 2.54 21.54 18.45
C ARG A 91 2.98 20.55 19.52
N SER A 92 2.16 19.55 19.84
CA SER A 92 2.48 18.51 20.83
C SER A 92 3.38 17.41 20.29
N ALA A 93 3.73 17.43 19.00
CA ALA A 93 4.57 16.42 18.36
C ALA A 93 5.90 16.99 17.88
N ASP A 94 6.89 16.14 17.76
CA ASP A 94 8.17 16.44 17.12
C ASP A 94 8.08 16.33 15.62
N VAL A 95 7.28 15.36 15.10
CA VAL A 95 7.01 15.15 13.68
C VAL A 95 5.51 14.93 13.46
N VAL A 96 4.97 15.52 12.40
CA VAL A 96 3.60 15.29 11.93
C VAL A 96 3.66 14.52 10.61
N HIS A 97 3.28 13.25 10.65
CA HIS A 97 3.19 12.38 9.48
C HIS A 97 1.74 12.33 9.01
N VAL A 98 1.44 12.93 7.88
CA VAL A 98 0.09 12.99 7.33
C VAL A 98 -0.06 12.04 6.16
N HIS A 99 -0.99 11.09 6.29
CA HIS A 99 -1.42 10.22 5.20
C HIS A 99 -2.40 11.02 4.32
N LEU A 100 -1.83 11.75 3.38
CA LEU A 100 -2.48 12.85 2.69
C LEU A 100 -3.51 12.39 1.67
N MET A 101 -4.72 12.91 1.81
CA MET A 101 -5.80 12.82 0.82
C MET A 101 -6.31 14.24 0.47
N ARG A 102 -7.07 14.35 -0.62
CA ARG A 102 -7.84 15.56 -0.93
C ARG A 102 -9.11 15.60 -0.09
N ASP A 103 -8.98 15.87 1.21
CA ASP A 103 -10.08 15.86 2.18
C ASP A 103 -10.04 17.06 3.14
N LEU A 104 -11.07 17.17 3.97
CA LEU A 104 -11.26 18.28 4.90
C LEU A 104 -10.63 18.02 6.28
N ILE A 105 -9.73 17.05 6.41
CA ILE A 105 -9.02 16.69 7.64
C ILE A 105 -7.52 16.69 7.44
N THR A 106 -7.00 15.87 6.53
CA THR A 106 -5.56 15.73 6.33
C THR A 106 -4.94 17.01 5.78
N LEU A 107 -5.60 17.67 4.82
CA LEU A 107 -5.15 18.97 4.29
C LEU A 107 -5.09 20.08 5.37
N PRO A 108 -6.15 20.36 6.15
CA PRO A 108 -6.08 21.39 7.20
C PRO A 108 -5.05 21.08 8.30
N VAL A 109 -4.89 19.83 8.71
CA VAL A 109 -3.89 19.46 9.73
C VAL A 109 -2.47 19.62 9.18
N ALA A 110 -2.21 19.23 7.92
CA ALA A 110 -0.93 19.45 7.26
C ALA A 110 -0.61 20.96 7.13
N VAL A 111 -1.59 21.78 6.78
CA VAL A 111 -1.45 23.24 6.74
C VAL A 111 -1.12 23.80 8.13
N ALA A 112 -1.79 23.31 9.19
CA ALA A 112 -1.49 23.71 10.57
C ALA A 112 -0.06 23.32 10.98
N ALA A 113 0.45 22.15 10.58
CA ALA A 113 1.82 21.72 10.83
C ALA A 113 2.83 22.68 10.18
N LEU A 114 2.66 23.03 8.90
CA LEU A 114 3.49 24.01 8.22
C LEU A 114 3.45 25.39 8.90
N GLN A 115 2.25 25.87 9.26
CA GLN A 115 2.08 27.17 9.93
C GLN A 115 2.72 27.21 11.33
N CYS A 116 2.75 26.07 12.03
CA CYS A 116 3.38 25.94 13.35
C CYS A 116 4.87 25.64 13.27
N GLY A 117 5.46 25.55 12.09
CA GLY A 117 6.88 25.24 11.90
C GLY A 117 7.27 23.82 12.33
N ARG A 118 6.31 22.90 12.37
CA ARG A 118 6.59 21.50 12.72
C ARG A 118 7.08 20.70 11.54
N PRO A 119 8.05 19.78 11.73
CA PRO A 119 8.45 18.83 10.71
C PRO A 119 7.23 18.10 10.14
N LEU A 120 7.04 18.20 8.82
CA LEU A 120 5.89 17.66 8.09
C LEU A 120 6.34 16.61 7.08
N VAL A 121 5.92 15.38 7.29
CA VAL A 121 6.11 14.26 6.36
C VAL A 121 4.75 13.92 5.75
N LEU A 122 4.68 13.82 4.43
CA LEU A 122 3.47 13.48 3.69
C LEU A 122 3.60 12.11 3.06
N GLN A 123 2.56 11.27 3.14
CA GLN A 123 2.46 9.99 2.45
C GLN A 123 1.11 9.93 1.73
N THR A 124 1.12 9.72 0.40
CA THR A 124 -0.06 9.92 -0.45
C THR A 124 -0.78 8.65 -0.85
N HIS A 125 -0.14 7.48 -0.74
CA HIS A 125 -0.72 6.15 -1.02
C HIS A 125 -1.35 6.02 -2.42
N GLY A 126 -0.86 6.75 -3.42
CA GLY A 126 -1.44 6.78 -4.75
C GLY A 126 -2.78 7.51 -4.85
N MET A 127 -3.15 8.32 -3.84
CA MET A 127 -4.44 9.04 -3.83
C MET A 127 -4.35 10.48 -4.33
N ILE A 128 -3.16 10.95 -4.69
CA ILE A 128 -2.92 12.28 -5.26
C ILE A 128 -2.36 12.09 -6.67
N ASP A 129 -3.24 12.13 -7.63
CA ASP A 129 -3.00 11.99 -9.07
C ASP A 129 -3.47 13.23 -9.83
N PRO A 130 -3.07 13.46 -11.08
CA PRO A 130 -3.67 14.46 -11.93
C PRO A 130 -5.17 14.23 -12.06
N SER A 131 -5.98 15.27 -11.81
CA SER A 131 -7.43 15.11 -11.79
C SER A 131 -8.13 16.28 -12.44
N ASP A 132 -9.12 16.00 -13.30
CA ASP A 132 -9.97 16.99 -13.92
C ASP A 132 -11.20 17.39 -13.08
N LYS A 133 -11.42 16.70 -11.96
CA LYS A 133 -12.54 16.97 -11.06
C LYS A 133 -12.44 18.39 -10.46
N PRO A 134 -13.48 19.23 -10.54
CA PRO A 134 -13.41 20.62 -10.06
C PRO A 134 -12.98 20.75 -8.59
N LEU A 135 -13.50 19.88 -7.70
CA LEU A 135 -13.12 19.91 -6.29
C LEU A 135 -11.63 19.60 -6.09
N ALA A 136 -11.09 18.62 -6.82
CA ALA A 136 -9.66 18.29 -6.74
C ALA A 136 -8.81 19.50 -7.17
N LYS A 137 -9.14 20.16 -8.28
CA LYS A 137 -8.45 21.37 -8.75
C LYS A 137 -8.46 22.51 -7.71
N VAL A 138 -9.60 22.70 -7.04
CA VAL A 138 -9.71 23.72 -5.98
C VAL A 138 -8.84 23.36 -4.77
N LEU A 139 -8.90 22.12 -4.29
CA LEU A 139 -8.09 21.67 -3.15
C LEU A 139 -6.59 21.68 -3.48
N ASP A 140 -6.23 21.34 -4.72
CA ASP A 140 -4.85 21.42 -5.19
C ASP A 140 -4.33 22.85 -5.20
N ALA A 141 -5.12 23.79 -5.69
CA ALA A 141 -4.74 25.20 -5.72
C ALA A 141 -4.65 25.83 -4.32
N LEU A 142 -5.57 25.47 -3.41
CA LEU A 142 -5.63 26.03 -2.06
C LEU A 142 -4.59 25.46 -1.11
N ALA A 143 -4.31 24.14 -1.19
CA ALA A 143 -3.49 23.46 -0.18
C ALA A 143 -2.51 22.43 -0.75
N THR A 144 -2.98 21.43 -1.55
CA THR A 144 -2.19 20.24 -1.90
C THR A 144 -0.85 20.60 -2.53
N LYS A 145 -0.83 21.46 -3.56
CA LYS A 145 0.42 21.86 -4.23
C LYS A 145 1.40 22.54 -3.28
N ARG A 146 0.90 23.45 -2.43
CA ARG A 146 1.75 24.12 -1.44
C ARG A 146 2.32 23.15 -0.41
N LEU A 147 1.54 22.18 0.03
CA LEU A 147 1.97 21.15 0.98
C LEU A 147 3.05 20.26 0.37
N LEU A 148 2.83 19.75 -0.84
CA LEU A 148 3.77 18.90 -1.57
C LEU A 148 5.09 19.62 -1.88
N ARG A 149 5.07 20.95 -2.07
CA ARG A 149 6.27 21.77 -2.30
C ARG A 149 7.03 22.16 -1.04
N ARG A 150 6.41 22.09 0.15
CA ARG A 150 6.96 22.64 1.40
C ARG A 150 7.09 21.63 2.54
N ALA A 151 6.67 20.41 2.34
CA ALA A 151 6.89 19.34 3.30
C ALA A 151 8.39 19.08 3.49
N ASP A 152 8.78 18.53 4.62
CA ASP A 152 10.17 18.14 4.87
C ASP A 152 10.51 16.83 4.13
N ALA A 153 9.50 16.01 3.83
CA ALA A 153 9.59 14.88 2.91
C ALA A 153 8.20 14.52 2.36
N VAL A 154 8.17 14.02 1.12
CA VAL A 154 6.99 13.43 0.49
C VAL A 154 7.30 11.98 0.17
N LEU A 155 6.56 11.07 0.81
CA LEU A 155 6.73 9.63 0.68
C LEU A 155 5.83 9.10 -0.43
N HIS A 156 6.41 8.30 -1.32
CA HIS A 156 5.70 7.64 -2.42
C HIS A 156 5.96 6.13 -2.40
N LEU A 157 5.00 5.33 -2.83
CA LEU A 157 5.10 3.86 -2.87
C LEU A 157 5.97 3.39 -4.05
N THR A 158 5.78 4.04 -5.22
CA THR A 158 6.36 3.64 -6.50
C THR A 158 6.82 4.86 -7.30
N GLU A 159 7.68 4.64 -8.29
CA GLU A 159 8.08 5.70 -9.21
C GLU A 159 6.89 6.22 -10.05
N TRP A 160 5.89 5.40 -10.29
CA TRP A 160 4.66 5.84 -10.94
C TRP A 160 3.94 6.90 -10.08
N GLU A 161 3.69 6.61 -8.78
CA GLU A 161 3.09 7.60 -7.87
C GLU A 161 3.91 8.89 -7.80
N ARG A 162 5.25 8.78 -7.78
CA ARG A 162 6.12 9.95 -7.85
C ARG A 162 5.86 10.79 -9.10
N GLY A 163 5.73 10.15 -10.26
CA GLY A 163 5.40 10.84 -11.52
C GLY A 163 4.06 11.57 -11.44
N ASP A 164 3.03 10.97 -10.84
CA ASP A 164 1.72 11.60 -10.62
C ASP A 164 1.83 12.82 -9.70
N LEU A 165 2.60 12.73 -8.62
CA LEU A 165 2.84 13.85 -7.71
C LEU A 165 3.58 15.00 -8.40
N GLU A 166 4.59 14.71 -9.20
CA GLU A 166 5.31 15.70 -10.00
C GLU A 166 4.40 16.35 -11.05
N ALA A 167 3.50 15.58 -11.67
CA ALA A 167 2.50 16.12 -12.59
C ALA A 167 1.50 17.06 -11.90
N VAL A 168 1.18 16.83 -10.62
CA VAL A 168 0.31 17.71 -9.83
C VAL A 168 1.01 19.02 -9.48
N VAL A 169 2.28 18.99 -9.04
CA VAL A 169 2.97 20.20 -8.52
C VAL A 169 3.79 20.94 -9.56
N GLY A 170 4.22 20.28 -10.60
CA GLY A 170 5.22 20.73 -11.57
C GLY A 170 6.54 19.96 -11.42
N ALA A 171 7.18 19.67 -12.55
CA ALA A 171 8.45 18.94 -12.57
C ALA A 171 9.52 19.65 -11.72
N GLY A 172 10.17 18.91 -10.83
CA GLY A 172 11.23 19.42 -9.95
C GLY A 172 10.75 20.28 -8.78
N GLU A 173 9.42 20.47 -8.60
CA GLU A 173 8.86 21.25 -7.48
C GLU A 173 8.43 20.39 -6.29
N LEU A 174 8.48 19.05 -6.39
CA LEU A 174 8.16 18.13 -5.33
C LEU A 174 9.22 18.19 -4.22
N ALA A 175 8.81 18.50 -3.00
CA ALA A 175 9.72 18.56 -1.87
C ALA A 175 10.24 17.17 -1.54
N ARG A 176 11.58 17.01 -1.48
CA ARG A 176 12.31 15.81 -1.04
C ARG A 176 11.50 14.51 -1.20
N PRO A 177 11.35 13.96 -2.41
CA PRO A 177 10.67 12.70 -2.61
C PRO A 177 11.50 11.56 -2.01
N VAL A 178 10.86 10.70 -1.24
CA VAL A 178 11.48 9.50 -0.66
C VAL A 178 10.57 8.30 -0.97
N ARG A 179 11.15 7.26 -1.56
CA ARG A 179 10.41 6.03 -1.75
C ARG A 179 10.21 5.32 -0.40
N LEU A 180 8.97 5.12 -0.01
CA LEU A 180 8.58 4.34 1.16
C LEU A 180 7.51 3.33 0.74
N PRO A 181 7.87 2.10 0.37
CA PRO A 181 6.91 1.06 0.05
C PRO A 181 6.12 0.64 1.30
N ASN A 182 4.99 -0.03 1.11
CA ASN A 182 4.34 -0.70 2.24
C ASN A 182 5.17 -1.90 2.65
N GLY A 183 5.32 -2.10 3.97
CA GLY A 183 6.03 -3.24 4.53
C GLY A 183 5.11 -4.40 4.87
N THR A 184 5.65 -5.61 4.84
CA THR A 184 4.99 -6.81 5.33
C THR A 184 5.84 -7.55 6.35
N ALA A 185 5.22 -8.44 7.14
CA ALA A 185 5.96 -9.34 8.02
C ALA A 185 6.76 -10.34 7.18
N LEU A 186 7.98 -10.64 7.61
CA LEU A 186 8.78 -11.71 7.02
C LEU A 186 8.40 -13.05 7.67
N HIS A 187 8.20 -14.06 6.85
CA HIS A 187 7.85 -15.40 7.29
C HIS A 187 8.93 -16.41 6.91
N GLN A 188 8.86 -17.61 7.51
CA GLN A 188 9.73 -18.72 7.10
C GLN A 188 9.45 -19.07 5.63
N PRO A 189 10.50 -19.25 4.80
CA PRO A 189 10.34 -19.64 3.42
C PRO A 189 9.61 -20.98 3.31
N ARG A 190 8.78 -21.11 2.30
CA ARG A 190 8.09 -22.36 2.00
C ARG A 190 9.07 -23.44 1.57
N VAL A 191 8.66 -24.69 1.76
CA VAL A 191 9.31 -25.87 1.18
C VAL A 191 8.37 -26.43 0.12
N ARG A 192 8.85 -26.58 -1.11
CA ARG A 192 8.07 -27.13 -2.21
C ARG A 192 7.73 -28.58 -1.96
N SER A 193 6.46 -28.96 -2.10
CA SER A 193 6.00 -30.33 -1.91
C SER A 193 4.73 -30.61 -2.72
N GLY A 194 4.56 -31.85 -3.15
CA GLY A 194 3.37 -32.27 -3.91
C GLY A 194 3.37 -31.87 -5.39
N PRO A 195 2.22 -31.96 -6.06
CA PRO A 195 2.05 -31.56 -7.46
C PRO A 195 2.17 -30.06 -7.62
N PRO A 196 2.63 -29.56 -8.80
CA PRO A 196 2.73 -28.16 -9.07
C PRO A 196 1.41 -27.42 -8.82
N THR A 197 1.45 -26.36 -8.01
CA THR A 197 0.26 -25.61 -7.62
C THR A 197 0.41 -24.14 -8.01
N VAL A 198 -0.55 -23.64 -8.79
CA VAL A 198 -0.61 -22.24 -9.25
C VAL A 198 -1.80 -21.56 -8.59
N LEU A 199 -1.56 -20.44 -7.92
CA LEU A 199 -2.55 -19.73 -7.14
C LEU A 199 -2.95 -18.40 -7.81
N TYR A 200 -4.25 -18.13 -7.87
CA TYR A 200 -4.82 -16.80 -8.00
C TYR A 200 -5.51 -16.43 -6.68
N LEU A 201 -5.15 -15.30 -6.07
CA LEU A 201 -5.76 -14.83 -4.84
C LEU A 201 -6.02 -13.32 -4.92
N ALA A 202 -7.23 -12.94 -5.31
CA ALA A 202 -7.68 -11.56 -5.36
C ALA A 202 -9.22 -11.51 -5.43
N ARG A 203 -9.80 -10.33 -5.24
CA ARG A 203 -11.22 -10.13 -5.56
C ARG A 203 -11.48 -10.42 -7.04
N PHE A 204 -12.57 -11.14 -7.34
CA PHE A 204 -12.99 -11.40 -8.71
C PHE A 204 -13.66 -10.16 -9.31
N GLN A 205 -12.83 -9.21 -9.75
CA GLN A 205 -13.27 -7.95 -10.37
C GLN A 205 -12.49 -7.69 -11.67
N THR A 206 -13.03 -6.89 -12.57
CA THR A 206 -12.50 -6.65 -13.92
C THR A 206 -11.03 -6.25 -13.93
N ARG A 207 -10.60 -5.36 -13.02
CA ARG A 207 -9.21 -4.92 -12.91
C ARG A 207 -8.23 -6.04 -12.52
N LYS A 208 -8.69 -7.04 -11.77
CA LYS A 208 -7.86 -8.17 -11.32
C LYS A 208 -7.69 -9.27 -12.38
N ARG A 209 -8.45 -9.18 -13.48
CA ARG A 209 -8.31 -10.04 -14.65
C ARG A 209 -8.31 -11.55 -14.36
N PRO A 210 -9.26 -12.12 -13.57
CA PRO A 210 -9.25 -13.54 -13.23
C PRO A 210 -9.39 -14.45 -14.44
N LYS A 211 -10.04 -14.03 -15.54
CA LYS A 211 -10.13 -14.77 -16.79
C LYS A 211 -8.78 -15.02 -17.44
N VAL A 212 -7.85 -14.06 -17.39
CA VAL A 212 -6.50 -14.22 -17.92
C VAL A 212 -5.74 -15.35 -17.20
N PHE A 213 -5.99 -15.53 -15.90
CA PHE A 213 -5.46 -16.69 -15.17
C PHE A 213 -6.04 -18.00 -15.70
N ALA A 214 -7.36 -18.06 -15.91
CA ALA A 214 -8.04 -19.25 -16.45
C ALA A 214 -7.56 -19.61 -17.87
N GLU A 215 -7.38 -18.61 -18.71
CA GLU A 215 -6.89 -18.75 -20.10
C GLU A 215 -5.46 -19.29 -20.19
N ALA A 216 -4.64 -19.09 -19.17
CA ALA A 216 -3.26 -19.62 -19.11
C ALA A 216 -3.19 -21.12 -18.77
N ILE A 217 -4.26 -21.72 -18.19
CA ILE A 217 -4.25 -23.10 -17.66
C ILE A 217 -3.96 -24.16 -18.74
N PRO A 218 -4.60 -24.14 -19.93
CA PRO A 218 -4.37 -25.19 -20.93
C PRO A 218 -2.92 -25.31 -21.38
N GLU A 219 -2.21 -24.18 -21.48
CA GLU A 219 -0.79 -24.16 -21.86
C GLU A 219 0.06 -24.86 -20.79
N VAL A 220 -0.19 -24.59 -19.51
CA VAL A 220 0.54 -25.19 -18.40
C VAL A 220 0.28 -26.69 -18.30
N LEU A 221 -0.97 -27.13 -18.47
CA LEU A 221 -1.36 -28.54 -18.41
C LEU A 221 -0.73 -29.40 -19.52
N LYS A 222 -0.32 -28.83 -20.65
CA LYS A 222 0.41 -29.56 -21.69
C LYS A 222 1.76 -30.08 -21.21
N GLN A 223 2.44 -29.36 -20.30
CA GLN A 223 3.76 -29.74 -19.78
C GLN A 223 3.68 -30.32 -18.35
N TYR A 224 2.69 -29.93 -17.56
CA TYR A 224 2.44 -30.39 -16.20
C TYR A 224 1.00 -30.87 -16.07
N PRO A 225 0.67 -32.08 -16.55
CA PRO A 225 -0.73 -32.60 -16.55
C PRO A 225 -1.35 -32.76 -15.17
N ASP A 226 -0.54 -32.89 -14.14
CA ASP A 226 -0.92 -33.01 -12.72
C ASP A 226 -0.96 -31.68 -11.96
N ALA A 227 -0.69 -30.56 -12.66
CA ALA A 227 -0.72 -29.24 -12.04
C ALA A 227 -2.13 -28.89 -11.54
N ARG A 228 -2.16 -28.22 -10.38
CA ARG A 228 -3.38 -27.73 -9.72
C ARG A 228 -3.48 -26.23 -9.77
N PHE A 229 -4.69 -25.74 -10.04
CA PHE A 229 -4.97 -24.30 -10.12
C PHE A 229 -5.97 -23.93 -9.03
N VAL A 230 -5.60 -23.01 -8.15
CA VAL A 230 -6.44 -22.57 -7.05
C VAL A 230 -6.90 -21.15 -7.30
N LEU A 231 -8.21 -20.93 -7.26
CA LEU A 231 -8.87 -19.64 -7.36
C LEU A 231 -9.39 -19.26 -5.98
N ALA A 232 -8.92 -18.14 -5.40
CA ALA A 232 -9.34 -17.68 -4.09
C ALA A 232 -9.71 -16.19 -4.10
N GLY A 233 -10.70 -15.83 -3.31
CA GLY A 233 -11.11 -14.45 -3.09
C GLY A 233 -12.62 -14.24 -3.18
N PRO A 234 -13.12 -13.08 -2.74
CA PRO A 234 -14.53 -12.73 -2.81
C PRO A 234 -14.94 -12.36 -4.24
N ASP A 235 -16.19 -12.67 -4.59
CA ASP A 235 -16.78 -12.25 -5.86
C ASP A 235 -17.09 -10.75 -5.85
N SER A 236 -16.79 -10.12 -6.96
CA SER A 236 -17.11 -8.73 -7.28
C SER A 236 -17.53 -8.58 -8.74
N GLY A 237 -18.26 -9.60 -9.26
CA GLY A 237 -18.90 -9.63 -10.56
C GLY A 237 -18.18 -10.43 -11.64
N GLU A 238 -16.97 -10.96 -11.40
CA GLU A 238 -16.20 -11.69 -12.42
C GLU A 238 -16.07 -13.19 -12.16
N LEU A 239 -16.55 -13.72 -11.02
CA LEU A 239 -16.39 -15.13 -10.66
C LEU A 239 -17.16 -16.05 -11.63
N ALA A 240 -18.43 -15.76 -11.88
CA ALA A 240 -19.27 -16.59 -12.77
C ALA A 240 -18.66 -16.72 -14.18
N GLY A 241 -18.27 -15.58 -14.78
CA GLY A 241 -17.62 -15.58 -16.09
C GLY A 241 -16.24 -16.25 -16.11
N THR A 242 -15.50 -16.21 -15.00
CA THR A 242 -14.23 -16.93 -14.87
C THR A 242 -14.43 -18.44 -14.85
N LEU A 243 -15.41 -18.92 -14.06
CA LEU A 243 -15.74 -20.35 -14.00
C LEU A 243 -16.35 -20.87 -15.31
N GLU A 244 -17.08 -20.02 -16.05
CA GLU A 244 -17.53 -20.35 -17.39
C GLU A 244 -16.36 -20.51 -18.37
N THR A 245 -15.36 -19.62 -18.30
CA THR A 245 -14.12 -19.76 -19.08
C THR A 245 -13.40 -21.07 -18.76
N VAL A 246 -13.27 -21.44 -17.47
CA VAL A 246 -12.68 -22.73 -17.05
C VAL A 246 -13.39 -23.92 -17.68
N ARG A 247 -14.75 -23.92 -17.68
CA ARG A 247 -15.55 -25.00 -18.31
C ARG A 247 -15.39 -25.02 -19.82
N ALA A 248 -15.45 -23.85 -20.47
CA ALA A 248 -15.30 -23.76 -21.92
C ALA A 248 -13.93 -24.26 -22.42
N LEU A 249 -12.90 -24.15 -21.57
CA LEU A 249 -11.56 -24.67 -21.84
C LEU A 249 -11.37 -26.15 -21.47
N GLY A 250 -12.35 -26.78 -20.83
CA GLY A 250 -12.30 -28.21 -20.43
C GLY A 250 -11.25 -28.51 -19.35
N VAL A 251 -10.97 -27.55 -18.45
CA VAL A 251 -9.90 -27.66 -17.44
C VAL A 251 -10.43 -27.70 -16.00
N GLU A 252 -11.72 -27.89 -15.80
CA GLU A 252 -12.37 -27.85 -14.49
C GLU A 252 -11.80 -28.89 -13.50
N ASN A 253 -11.32 -30.05 -13.97
CA ASN A 253 -10.73 -31.08 -13.13
C ASN A 253 -9.40 -30.64 -12.49
N ALA A 254 -8.70 -29.67 -13.08
CA ALA A 254 -7.46 -29.11 -12.56
C ALA A 254 -7.68 -27.86 -11.69
N VAL A 255 -8.91 -27.29 -11.66
CA VAL A 255 -9.23 -26.02 -11.02
C VAL A 255 -10.05 -26.24 -9.76
N ARG A 256 -9.65 -25.56 -8.67
CA ARG A 256 -10.41 -25.52 -7.42
C ARG A 256 -10.69 -24.07 -7.03
N HIS A 257 -11.96 -23.69 -6.93
CA HIS A 257 -12.38 -22.43 -6.30
C HIS A 257 -12.64 -22.66 -4.80
N ILE A 258 -12.01 -21.87 -3.93
CA ILE A 258 -12.06 -22.05 -2.47
C ILE A 258 -12.68 -20.87 -1.71
N GLY A 259 -13.18 -19.84 -2.46
CA GLY A 259 -13.83 -18.68 -1.86
C GLY A 259 -12.87 -17.67 -1.21
N PRO A 260 -13.40 -16.74 -0.40
CA PRO A 260 -12.59 -15.77 0.32
C PRO A 260 -11.82 -16.44 1.46
N LEU A 261 -10.60 -15.93 1.71
CA LEU A 261 -9.72 -16.43 2.77
C LEU A 261 -9.48 -15.34 3.82
N SER A 262 -9.32 -15.74 5.06
CA SER A 262 -8.73 -14.90 6.10
C SER A 262 -7.24 -14.66 5.81
N HIS A 263 -6.62 -13.70 6.49
CA HIS A 263 -5.19 -13.42 6.31
C HIS A 263 -4.30 -14.65 6.60
N ALA A 264 -4.61 -15.42 7.64
CA ALA A 264 -3.86 -16.63 7.97
C ALA A 264 -4.00 -17.72 6.90
N GLU A 265 -5.23 -17.95 6.41
CA GLU A 265 -5.49 -18.89 5.31
C GLU A 265 -4.83 -18.46 4.01
N ALA A 266 -4.79 -17.15 3.72
CA ALA A 266 -4.09 -16.60 2.56
C ALA A 266 -2.57 -16.89 2.62
N LEU A 267 -1.94 -16.72 3.79
CA LEU A 267 -0.52 -17.07 3.97
C LEU A 267 -0.26 -18.55 3.75
N GLU A 268 -1.14 -19.43 4.24
CA GLU A 268 -1.03 -20.86 3.98
C GLU A 268 -1.25 -21.20 2.50
N ALA A 269 -2.19 -20.54 1.83
CA ALA A 269 -2.40 -20.71 0.39
C ALA A 269 -1.16 -20.28 -0.42
N PHE A 270 -0.51 -19.15 -0.05
CA PHE A 270 0.77 -18.75 -0.65
C PHE A 270 1.87 -19.80 -0.39
N ARG A 271 2.00 -20.33 0.83
CA ARG A 271 2.98 -21.39 1.13
C ARG A 271 2.77 -22.67 0.32
N ALA A 272 1.52 -23.04 0.10
CA ALA A 272 1.16 -24.22 -0.67
C ALA A 272 1.35 -24.05 -2.19
N ALA A 273 1.43 -22.82 -2.68
CA ALA A 273 1.56 -22.53 -4.09
C ALA A 273 3.03 -22.54 -4.56
N ASP A 274 3.28 -23.04 -5.76
CA ASP A 274 4.58 -22.92 -6.44
C ASP A 274 4.74 -21.59 -7.15
N VAL A 275 3.63 -21.03 -7.64
CA VAL A 275 3.59 -19.73 -8.32
C VAL A 275 2.30 -19.02 -7.93
N TYR A 276 2.41 -17.75 -7.58
CA TYR A 276 1.26 -16.86 -7.42
C TYR A 276 1.12 -15.96 -8.66
N VAL A 277 -0.06 -15.94 -9.25
CA VAL A 277 -0.34 -15.16 -10.47
C VAL A 277 -1.34 -14.05 -10.14
N LEU A 278 -0.93 -12.80 -10.35
CA LEU A 278 -1.79 -11.63 -10.23
C LEU A 278 -1.77 -10.83 -11.55
N PRO A 279 -2.61 -11.17 -12.53
CA PRO A 279 -2.61 -10.53 -13.86
C PRO A 279 -3.35 -9.19 -13.88
N SER A 280 -3.47 -8.53 -12.72
CA SER A 280 -4.15 -7.24 -12.58
C SER A 280 -3.52 -6.15 -13.45
N VAL A 281 -4.37 -5.19 -13.87
CA VAL A 281 -3.94 -3.98 -14.58
C VAL A 281 -4.09 -2.78 -13.65
N ASP A 282 -3.21 -1.78 -13.86
CA ASP A 282 -3.21 -0.51 -13.12
C ASP A 282 -3.25 -0.72 -11.59
N GLU A 283 -2.43 -1.63 -11.10
CA GLU A 283 -2.33 -1.96 -9.68
C GLU A 283 -1.22 -1.13 -9.04
N PRO A 284 -1.52 -0.08 -8.27
CA PRO A 284 -0.49 0.80 -7.73
C PRO A 284 0.45 0.06 -6.77
N PHE A 285 -0.12 -0.81 -5.90
CA PHE A 285 0.66 -1.57 -4.93
C PHE A 285 -0.16 -2.73 -4.36
N ALA A 286 0.20 -3.96 -4.70
CA ALA A 286 -0.55 -5.13 -4.28
C ALA A 286 0.07 -5.78 -3.04
N MET A 287 -0.60 -5.67 -1.88
CA MET A 287 -0.15 -6.32 -0.63
C MET A 287 -0.03 -7.84 -0.76
N SER A 288 -0.91 -8.48 -1.52
CA SER A 288 -0.86 -9.93 -1.76
C SER A 288 0.42 -10.41 -2.44
N LEU A 289 1.09 -9.55 -3.24
CA LEU A 289 2.41 -9.86 -3.79
C LEU A 289 3.47 -9.88 -2.69
N LEU A 290 3.43 -8.91 -1.77
CA LEU A 290 4.34 -8.90 -0.63
C LEU A 290 4.14 -10.13 0.25
N GLU A 291 2.88 -10.45 0.55
CA GLU A 291 2.52 -11.62 1.36
C GLU A 291 3.00 -12.92 0.72
N SER A 292 2.79 -13.09 -0.59
CA SER A 292 3.31 -14.23 -1.35
C SER A 292 4.84 -14.33 -1.28
N MET A 293 5.53 -13.24 -1.60
CA MET A 293 6.98 -13.18 -1.58
C MET A 293 7.56 -13.33 -0.16
N SER A 294 6.83 -12.92 0.89
CA SER A 294 7.26 -13.04 2.29
C SER A 294 7.41 -14.49 2.76
N VAL A 295 6.69 -15.41 2.14
CA VAL A 295 6.83 -16.86 2.33
C VAL A 295 7.69 -17.51 1.24
N GLY A 296 8.30 -16.74 0.37
CA GLY A 296 9.17 -17.22 -0.71
C GLY A 296 8.42 -17.79 -1.92
N THR A 297 7.15 -17.45 -2.14
CA THR A 297 6.41 -17.88 -3.33
C THR A 297 6.61 -16.88 -4.45
N PRO A 298 7.23 -17.28 -5.57
CA PRO A 298 7.49 -16.39 -6.70
C PRO A 298 6.18 -15.98 -7.41
N VAL A 299 6.22 -14.85 -8.09
CA VAL A 299 5.02 -14.21 -8.62
C VAL A 299 5.06 -14.02 -10.14
N VAL A 300 3.88 -14.04 -10.78
CA VAL A 300 3.68 -13.56 -12.16
C VAL A 300 2.77 -12.35 -12.12
N VAL A 301 3.23 -11.23 -12.66
CA VAL A 301 2.50 -9.95 -12.63
C VAL A 301 2.54 -9.27 -14.00
N ARG A 302 1.61 -8.32 -14.22
CA ARG A 302 1.64 -7.43 -15.37
C ARG A 302 2.61 -6.25 -15.15
N GLU A 303 3.19 -5.72 -16.24
CA GLU A 303 4.05 -4.54 -16.21
C GLU A 303 3.38 -3.29 -15.61
N SER A 304 2.04 -3.19 -15.69
CA SER A 304 1.25 -2.13 -15.07
C SER A 304 1.00 -2.33 -13.56
N ASN A 305 1.77 -3.21 -12.91
CA ASN A 305 1.79 -3.33 -11.46
C ASN A 305 2.95 -2.49 -10.90
N GLY A 306 2.70 -1.67 -9.88
CA GLY A 306 3.71 -0.79 -9.30
C GLY A 306 4.92 -1.50 -8.69
N LEU A 307 4.81 -2.80 -8.39
CA LEU A 307 5.92 -3.63 -7.92
C LEU A 307 6.65 -4.38 -9.06
N ALA A 308 6.19 -4.28 -10.30
CA ALA A 308 6.80 -4.97 -11.43
C ALA A 308 8.31 -4.67 -11.59
N PRO A 309 8.78 -3.41 -11.48
CA PRO A 309 10.19 -3.11 -11.57
C PRO A 309 11.04 -3.78 -10.48
N ASP A 310 10.53 -3.87 -9.25
CA ASP A 310 11.23 -4.52 -8.13
C ASP A 310 11.30 -6.04 -8.32
N ILE A 311 10.20 -6.64 -8.75
CA ILE A 311 10.10 -8.07 -9.02
C ILE A 311 11.06 -8.48 -10.15
N GLU A 312 11.09 -7.70 -11.23
CA GLU A 312 11.98 -7.95 -12.38
C GLU A 312 13.45 -7.80 -12.00
N ARG A 313 13.80 -6.68 -11.34
CA ARG A 313 15.17 -6.39 -10.87
C ARG A 313 15.69 -7.46 -9.93
N ALA A 314 14.87 -7.91 -8.99
CA ALA A 314 15.26 -8.93 -8.02
C ALA A 314 15.25 -10.34 -8.57
N GLY A 315 14.59 -10.60 -9.69
CA GLY A 315 14.33 -11.95 -10.19
C GLY A 315 13.32 -12.71 -9.33
N ALA A 316 12.46 -12.00 -8.59
CA ALA A 316 11.49 -12.56 -7.63
C ALA A 316 10.26 -13.19 -8.31
N GLY A 317 10.19 -13.16 -9.62
CA GLY A 317 9.09 -13.66 -10.42
C GLY A 317 9.26 -13.35 -11.90
N ARG A 318 8.12 -13.22 -12.61
CA ARG A 318 8.08 -12.81 -14.01
C ARG A 318 7.12 -11.64 -14.21
N VAL A 319 7.54 -10.69 -15.00
CA VAL A 319 6.73 -9.56 -15.44
C VAL A 319 6.31 -9.81 -16.89
N VAL A 320 5.00 -9.80 -17.14
CA VAL A 320 4.44 -10.03 -18.48
C VAL A 320 3.81 -8.77 -19.04
N ARG A 321 3.99 -8.54 -20.34
CA ARG A 321 3.42 -7.39 -21.06
C ARG A 321 2.05 -7.70 -21.62
N ARG A 322 1.84 -8.92 -22.10
CA ARG A 322 0.61 -9.36 -22.74
C ARG A 322 -0.07 -10.44 -21.91
N PRO A 323 -1.41 -10.50 -21.88
CA PRO A 323 -2.16 -11.53 -21.16
C PRO A 323 -1.77 -12.95 -21.57
N GLU A 324 -1.54 -13.18 -22.85
CA GLU A 324 -1.18 -14.47 -23.43
C GLU A 324 0.19 -15.00 -22.98
N ASP A 325 1.07 -14.15 -22.47
CA ASP A 325 2.38 -14.55 -21.98
C ASP A 325 2.33 -15.14 -20.53
N VAL A 326 1.17 -15.10 -19.86
CA VAL A 326 1.02 -15.59 -18.47
C VAL A 326 1.32 -17.09 -18.36
N GLY A 327 0.78 -17.91 -19.29
CA GLY A 327 1.01 -19.35 -19.30
C GLY A 327 2.50 -19.69 -19.41
N LYS A 328 3.20 -19.06 -20.35
CA LYS A 328 4.65 -19.21 -20.53
C LYS A 328 5.43 -18.79 -19.26
N ALA A 329 5.10 -17.67 -18.67
CA ALA A 329 5.74 -17.20 -17.43
C ALA A 329 5.55 -18.17 -16.27
N VAL A 330 4.36 -18.76 -16.15
CA VAL A 330 4.09 -19.83 -15.15
C VAL A 330 4.93 -21.06 -15.44
N LEU A 331 5.00 -21.53 -16.68
CA LEU A 331 5.83 -22.68 -17.07
C LEU A 331 7.30 -22.48 -16.73
N GLU A 332 7.87 -21.32 -17.00
CA GLU A 332 9.24 -20.98 -16.61
C GLU A 332 9.46 -21.10 -15.10
N LEU A 333 8.52 -20.59 -14.29
CA LEU A 333 8.62 -20.61 -12.84
C LEU A 333 8.28 -21.97 -12.22
N LEU A 334 7.62 -22.89 -12.93
CA LEU A 334 7.41 -24.27 -12.44
C LEU A 334 8.64 -25.15 -12.56
N GLY A 335 9.61 -24.80 -13.40
CA GLY A 335 10.90 -25.49 -13.49
C GLY A 335 11.65 -25.41 -12.14
N ALA A 336 12.20 -26.54 -11.67
CA ALA A 336 12.74 -26.67 -10.32
C ALA A 336 13.81 -25.62 -9.98
N GLU A 337 14.81 -25.45 -10.84
CA GLU A 337 15.88 -24.49 -10.63
C GLU A 337 15.39 -23.05 -10.69
N ALA A 338 14.56 -22.72 -11.67
CA ALA A 338 13.99 -21.38 -11.83
C ALA A 338 13.08 -21.03 -10.64
N ASN A 339 12.26 -21.99 -10.17
CA ASN A 339 11.42 -21.80 -9.00
C ASN A 339 12.25 -21.54 -7.74
N GLN A 340 13.28 -22.34 -7.49
CA GLN A 340 14.15 -22.18 -6.33
C GLN A 340 14.87 -20.83 -6.35
N ALA A 341 15.41 -20.44 -7.49
CA ALA A 341 16.08 -19.14 -7.64
C ALA A 341 15.12 -17.97 -7.41
N ALA A 342 13.93 -18.00 -8.03
CA ALA A 342 12.93 -16.96 -7.89
C ALA A 342 12.35 -16.93 -6.46
N SER A 343 12.14 -18.08 -5.81
CA SER A 343 11.70 -18.19 -4.42
C SER A 343 12.69 -17.52 -3.45
N GLN A 344 13.97 -17.81 -3.60
CA GLN A 344 15.02 -17.17 -2.78
C GLN A 344 15.10 -15.67 -3.04
N ALA A 345 14.98 -15.25 -4.30
CA ALA A 345 15.00 -13.84 -4.69
C ALA A 345 13.77 -13.09 -4.12
N ALA A 346 12.57 -13.67 -4.20
CA ALA A 346 11.35 -13.14 -3.63
C ALA A 346 11.47 -12.92 -2.11
N TRP A 347 11.96 -13.92 -1.40
CA TRP A 347 12.15 -13.83 0.05
C TRP A 347 13.20 -12.78 0.45
N ARG A 348 14.33 -12.70 -0.30
CA ARG A 348 15.36 -11.67 -0.06
C ARG A 348 14.82 -10.27 -0.33
N LEU A 349 14.07 -10.06 -1.41
CA LEU A 349 13.45 -8.77 -1.73
C LEU A 349 12.57 -8.29 -0.57
N ILE A 350 11.76 -9.18 0.02
CA ILE A 350 10.98 -8.81 1.19
C ILE A 350 11.89 -8.51 2.38
N ARG A 351 12.83 -9.41 2.72
CA ARG A 351 13.70 -9.25 3.88
C ARG A 351 14.47 -7.92 3.85
N ASP A 352 15.05 -7.60 2.70
CA ASP A 352 16.03 -6.52 2.59
C ASP A 352 15.41 -5.16 2.25
N GLU A 353 14.23 -5.14 1.57
CA GLU A 353 13.68 -3.88 1.05
C GLU A 353 12.20 -3.65 1.44
N LEU A 354 11.40 -4.71 1.56
CA LEU A 354 9.93 -4.62 1.69
C LEU A 354 9.40 -5.26 3.00
N SER A 355 10.29 -5.60 3.94
CA SER A 355 9.87 -5.98 5.28
C SER A 355 9.41 -4.73 6.05
N LEU A 356 8.54 -4.92 7.04
CA LEU A 356 8.14 -3.81 7.92
C LEU A 356 9.37 -3.17 8.58
N ASP A 357 10.37 -3.97 8.97
CA ASP A 357 11.60 -3.48 9.59
C ASP A 357 12.42 -2.60 8.64
N ALA A 358 12.63 -3.04 7.39
CA ALA A 358 13.33 -2.24 6.37
C ALA A 358 12.60 -0.91 6.09
N VAL A 359 11.27 -0.95 6.01
CA VAL A 359 10.44 0.26 5.82
C VAL A 359 10.55 1.20 7.01
N LEU A 360 10.57 0.67 8.23
CA LEU A 360 10.73 1.47 9.45
C LEU A 360 12.12 2.11 9.56
N ASP A 361 13.18 1.45 9.07
CA ASP A 361 14.52 2.03 9.02
C ASP A 361 14.56 3.28 8.13
N ILE A 362 13.96 3.16 6.92
CA ILE A 362 13.81 4.31 6.01
C ILE A 362 13.02 5.43 6.68
N LEU A 363 11.89 5.10 7.29
CA LEU A 363 10.99 6.09 7.89
C LEU A 363 11.63 6.82 9.08
N GLN A 364 12.36 6.12 9.94
CA GLN A 364 13.10 6.73 11.05
C GLN A 364 14.17 7.70 10.53
N GLY A 365 14.92 7.32 9.49
CA GLY A 365 15.90 8.20 8.85
C GLY A 365 15.27 9.47 8.26
N VAL A 366 14.04 9.35 7.70
CA VAL A 366 13.28 10.53 7.23
C VAL A 366 12.92 11.45 8.39
N TYR A 367 12.41 10.92 9.50
CA TYR A 367 12.03 11.72 10.66
C TYR A 367 13.24 12.41 11.32
N GLU A 368 14.35 11.70 11.46
CA GLU A 368 15.58 12.28 12.00
C GLU A 368 16.09 13.46 11.17
N THR A 369 16.04 13.31 9.86
CA THR A 369 16.46 14.38 8.94
C THR A 369 15.49 15.57 9.02
N ALA A 370 14.18 15.32 8.97
CA ALA A 370 13.16 16.37 9.06
C ALA A 370 13.26 17.16 10.38
N THR A 371 13.65 16.52 11.48
CA THR A 371 13.83 17.18 12.77
C THR A 371 15.13 17.97 12.84
N LYS A 372 16.24 17.45 12.30
CA LYS A 372 17.55 18.14 12.24
C LYS A 372 17.50 19.41 11.41
N ASP A 373 16.85 19.37 10.24
CA ASP A 373 16.76 20.50 9.32
C ASP A 373 15.99 21.69 9.92
N ARG A 374 15.12 21.46 10.89
CA ARG A 374 14.34 22.50 11.61
C ARG A 374 14.89 22.86 12.99
N SER A 375 16.00 22.30 13.40
CA SER A 375 16.67 22.66 14.66
C SER A 375 17.32 24.06 14.53
N PRO A 376 17.29 24.91 15.58
CA PRO A 376 17.83 26.28 15.53
C PRO A 376 19.29 26.38 15.09
N ALA A 377 20.08 25.32 15.30
CA ALA A 377 21.49 25.27 14.89
C ALA A 377 21.67 25.19 13.34
N SER A 378 20.69 24.71 12.59
CA SER A 378 20.74 24.62 11.11
C SER A 378 20.37 25.97 10.45
N SER A 379 19.46 26.74 11.06
CA SER A 379 19.04 28.05 10.53
C SER A 379 20.17 29.11 10.59
N ALA A 380 21.12 28.97 11.55
CA ALA A 380 22.26 29.87 11.67
C ALA A 380 23.32 29.65 10.56
N ARG A 381 23.46 28.43 10.03
CA ARG A 381 24.43 28.14 8.95
C ARG A 381 24.00 28.62 7.56
N SER A 382 22.67 28.68 7.29
CA SER A 382 22.16 29.18 6.00
C SER A 382 22.18 30.70 5.90
N ALA A 383 22.23 31.42 7.02
CA ALA A 383 22.32 32.88 7.07
C ALA A 383 23.77 33.40 6.89
N SER A 384 24.81 32.60 7.23
CA SER A 384 26.20 32.98 7.11
C SER A 384 26.86 32.69 5.75
N GLY A 385 26.15 32.04 4.83
CA GLY A 385 26.64 31.70 3.48
C GLY A 385 26.18 32.67 2.37
N ARG A 386 25.57 33.81 2.71
CA ARG A 386 25.20 34.87 1.78
C ARG A 386 25.77 36.22 2.23
N SER A 387 27.08 36.31 2.23
CA SER A 387 27.82 37.58 2.30
C SER A 387 28.90 37.59 1.24
#